data_06b32980ea49df4e5928a1db69f523f0
#
_entry.id   06b32980ea49df4e5928a1db69f523f0
#
_cell.length_a   1.000
_cell.length_b   1.000
_cell.length_c   1.000
_cell.angle_alpha   90.00
_cell.angle_beta   90.00
_cell.angle_gamma   90.00
#
_symmetry.space_group_name_H-M   'P 1'
#
loop_
_entity.id
_entity.type
_entity.pdbx_description
1 polymer ?
#
loop_
_entity_poly.entity_id
_entity_poly.type
_entity_poly.pdbx_seq_one_letter_code
_entity_poly.pdbx_strand_id
1 'polypeptide(L)'
;MTYRTNREGVITSVSSGRELIGSKIKSDLHLLDWVMIKRPNRSREPKYGLYGGKLTRHSEADEQNKVIIRTVKDEEILPISDIVPIEASDTLVHHFVNAINNLLPTAQYSGYMLSVVKFYLNFVNWRYPELSETLRVPVCSECGAPFPNRTLNGTLICDECYNNRFTRCDRCGRTVARSETINGCCEDCALHHWITQYHRDTPPLDFFGDTHNNAVPYLGVELEVAYGGESSDTVRQILPLINSRERLFMYCSHDSSLEDGFENITQPATLEYHESIEDKYKAVFHKLRELDYLSHDTPCCGMHVHFNRNFYAHNREESCIARLCFMFEHFWKELLLFSRRVNKKMRYCRKINLPVNEFIRRSNRSSGHDWHYYALNLSNEDTIEFRIFRGTLNINTFIATLELVNNMVVYSRDKSNEEIQHMRFEELLTTDRLREYWDKVTHVDKEM
;
A
#
# COMPACT_ATOMS: atom_id res chain seq x y z
N MET A 1 -6.32 17.59 52.98
CA MET A 1 -4.87 17.65 53.23
C MET A 1 -4.62 18.58 54.40
N THR A 2 -3.94 18.14 55.46
CA THR A 2 -3.50 18.97 56.56
C THR A 2 -2.00 19.22 56.41
N TYR A 3 -1.60 20.46 56.63
CA TYR A 3 -0.20 20.85 56.67
C TYR A 3 0.08 21.61 57.93
N ARG A 4 1.32 21.64 58.40
CA ARG A 4 1.79 22.46 59.52
C ARG A 4 2.82 23.45 59.02
N THR A 5 2.79 24.67 59.54
CA THR A 5 3.78 25.70 59.27
C THR A 5 4.46 26.16 60.56
N ASN A 6 5.67 26.65 60.43
CA ASN A 6 6.35 27.38 61.52
C ASN A 6 5.82 28.82 61.64
N ARG A 7 6.38 29.61 62.54
CA ARG A 7 5.97 31.04 62.75
C ARG A 7 6.26 31.91 61.49
N GLU A 8 7.13 31.48 60.62
CA GLU A 8 7.51 32.21 59.41
C GLU A 8 6.68 31.77 58.20
N GLY A 9 5.69 30.92 58.41
CA GLY A 9 4.82 30.40 57.30
C GLY A 9 5.45 29.32 56.47
N VAL A 10 6.59 28.73 56.88
CA VAL A 10 7.24 27.64 56.17
C VAL A 10 6.54 26.32 56.50
N ILE A 11 6.20 25.54 55.45
CA ILE A 11 5.55 24.24 55.61
C ILE A 11 6.59 23.24 56.18
N THR A 12 6.33 22.77 57.41
CA THR A 12 7.22 21.87 58.14
C THR A 12 6.78 20.43 58.07
N SER A 13 5.53 20.16 57.78
CA SER A 13 5.02 18.80 57.52
C SER A 13 3.73 18.83 56.72
N VAL A 14 3.51 17.77 55.94
CA VAL A 14 2.30 17.50 55.16
C VAL A 14 1.82 16.11 55.50
N SER A 15 0.50 15.94 55.70
CA SER A 15 -0.08 14.65 56.14
C SER A 15 0.11 13.50 55.14
N SER A 16 0.56 13.78 53.91
CA SER A 16 0.63 12.79 52.85
C SER A 16 1.78 12.94 51.82
N GLY A 17 2.78 13.78 52.09
CA GLY A 17 3.91 13.95 51.19
C GLY A 17 5.01 14.85 51.73
N ARG A 18 6.21 14.74 51.12
CA ARG A 18 7.42 15.48 51.53
C ARG A 18 7.75 16.64 50.58
N GLU A 19 7.12 16.70 49.41
CA GLU A 19 7.52 17.61 48.33
C GLU A 19 7.27 19.09 48.64
N LEU A 20 6.32 19.37 49.52
CA LEU A 20 6.03 20.76 49.92
C LEU A 20 6.77 21.22 51.17
N ILE A 21 7.50 20.31 51.84
CA ILE A 21 8.26 20.67 53.04
C ILE A 21 9.34 21.69 52.70
N GLY A 22 9.38 22.77 53.44
CA GLY A 22 10.29 23.89 53.19
C GLY A 22 9.68 25.01 52.32
N SER A 23 8.54 24.77 51.64
CA SER A 23 7.84 25.82 50.90
C SER A 23 7.17 26.84 51.87
N LYS A 24 7.21 28.11 51.50
CA LYS A 24 6.66 29.19 52.32
C LYS A 24 5.29 29.63 51.80
N ILE A 25 4.33 29.86 52.71
CA ILE A 25 3.02 30.38 52.34
C ILE A 25 3.15 31.87 52.00
N LYS A 26 2.53 32.29 50.89
CA LYS A 26 2.44 33.69 50.43
C LYS A 26 1.06 34.25 50.75
N SER A 27 1.01 35.57 50.95
CA SER A 27 -0.24 36.31 51.15
C SER A 27 -0.91 36.73 49.84
N ASP A 28 -0.12 36.86 48.79
CA ASP A 28 -0.52 37.33 47.44
C ASP A 28 -0.43 36.20 46.42
N LEU A 29 -1.20 36.34 45.35
CA LEU A 29 -1.27 35.34 44.26
C LEU A 29 -1.17 36.04 42.92
N HIS A 30 -0.11 35.74 42.17
CA HIS A 30 0.13 36.24 40.84
C HIS A 30 0.14 35.09 39.82
N LEU A 31 -0.04 35.44 38.53
CA LEU A 31 0.01 34.48 37.44
C LEU A 31 1.35 33.74 37.49
N LEU A 32 1.29 32.41 37.34
CA LEU A 32 2.41 31.48 37.41
C LEU A 32 3.06 31.32 38.80
N ASP A 33 2.42 31.85 39.84
CA ASP A 33 2.82 31.50 41.21
C ASP A 33 2.52 30.03 41.51
N TRP A 34 3.35 29.45 42.35
CA TRP A 34 3.13 28.12 42.87
C TRP A 34 1.93 28.09 43.84
N VAL A 35 1.11 27.07 43.70
CA VAL A 35 -0.01 26.81 44.58
C VAL A 35 -0.03 25.37 45.06
N MET A 36 -0.42 25.20 46.31
CA MET A 36 -0.78 23.91 46.88
C MET A 36 -2.29 23.74 46.81
N ILE A 37 -2.78 22.62 46.30
CA ILE A 37 -4.20 22.30 46.17
C ILE A 37 -4.67 21.61 47.44
N LYS A 38 -5.66 22.25 48.13
CA LYS A 38 -6.34 21.65 49.26
C LYS A 38 -7.35 20.63 48.75
N ARG A 39 -7.13 19.33 48.93
CA ARG A 39 -8.17 18.34 48.66
C ARG A 39 -8.77 17.79 49.95
N PRO A 40 -10.09 17.86 50.12
CA PRO A 40 -10.77 17.08 51.13
C PRO A 40 -10.82 15.62 50.64
N ASN A 41 -10.14 14.74 51.36
CA ASN A 41 -10.29 13.27 51.30
C ASN A 41 -10.11 12.54 49.97
N ARG A 42 -9.02 11.81 49.79
CA ARG A 42 -8.82 10.51 49.15
C ARG A 42 -7.47 10.30 48.43
N SER A 43 -6.65 11.30 48.25
CA SER A 43 -5.32 11.12 47.69
C SER A 43 -4.28 11.31 48.80
N ARG A 44 -3.34 10.35 48.89
CA ARG A 44 -2.24 10.38 49.88
C ARG A 44 -1.10 11.32 49.48
N GLU A 45 -1.14 11.92 48.26
CA GLU A 45 -0.08 12.78 47.77
C GLU A 45 -0.54 14.23 47.64
N PRO A 46 0.28 15.22 48.05
CA PRO A 46 0.00 16.63 47.84
C PRO A 46 0.00 16.92 46.34
N LYS A 47 -1.02 17.67 45.89
CA LYS A 47 -1.01 18.24 44.54
C LYS A 47 -0.55 19.69 44.62
N TYR A 48 0.29 20.03 43.66
CA TYR A 48 0.78 21.38 43.43
C TYR A 48 0.69 21.72 41.97
N GLY A 49 0.69 22.97 41.63
CA GLY A 49 0.64 23.44 40.25
C GLY A 49 0.96 24.93 40.17
N LEU A 50 0.86 25.48 38.99
CA LEU A 50 1.02 26.89 38.71
C LEU A 50 -0.34 27.56 38.54
N TYR A 51 -0.50 28.73 39.13
CA TYR A 51 -1.71 29.52 38.98
C TYR A 51 -1.86 30.03 37.54
N GLY A 52 -2.88 29.59 36.83
CA GLY A 52 -3.16 29.94 35.43
C GLY A 52 -4.12 31.12 35.24
N GLY A 53 -4.57 31.78 36.36
CA GLY A 53 -5.49 32.90 36.29
C GLY A 53 -6.91 32.55 36.70
N LYS A 54 -7.80 33.59 36.78
CA LYS A 54 -9.22 33.42 37.02
C LYS A 54 -9.94 32.93 35.76
N LEU A 55 -10.93 32.06 35.93
CA LEU A 55 -11.80 31.66 34.84
C LEU A 55 -12.74 32.82 34.47
N THR A 56 -12.59 33.35 33.25
CA THR A 56 -13.42 34.45 32.72
C THR A 56 -14.43 33.90 31.70
N ARG A 57 -15.45 33.18 32.11
CA ARG A 57 -16.60 32.85 31.25
C ARG A 57 -17.84 33.64 31.68
N HIS A 58 -18.51 34.23 30.76
CA HIS A 58 -19.63 35.15 30.92
C HIS A 58 -20.93 34.39 31.10
N SER A 59 -21.27 33.71 32.18
CA SER A 59 -22.70 33.39 32.36
C SER A 59 -23.22 32.81 33.67
N GLU A 60 -22.45 32.48 34.69
CA GLU A 60 -23.05 31.96 35.93
C GLU A 60 -22.33 32.47 37.17
N ALA A 61 -23.14 32.87 38.24
CA ALA A 61 -22.62 33.39 39.50
C ALA A 61 -21.66 32.41 40.23
N ASP A 62 -21.73 31.13 39.95
CA ASP A 62 -20.88 30.09 40.52
C ASP A 62 -19.47 30.03 39.91
N GLU A 63 -19.23 30.68 38.77
CA GLU A 63 -17.92 30.65 38.07
C GLU A 63 -16.98 31.79 38.51
N GLN A 64 -17.48 32.83 39.19
CA GLN A 64 -16.69 34.02 39.55
C GLN A 64 -15.55 33.75 40.54
N ASN A 65 -15.56 32.60 41.23
CA ASN A 65 -14.54 32.22 42.20
C ASN A 65 -13.67 31.01 41.76
N LYS A 66 -13.78 30.59 40.53
CA LYS A 66 -12.97 29.48 40.00
C LYS A 66 -11.68 29.98 39.36
N VAL A 67 -10.64 29.22 39.53
CA VAL A 67 -9.29 29.49 39.01
C VAL A 67 -8.76 28.28 38.24
N ILE A 68 -7.90 28.54 37.28
CA ILE A 68 -7.20 27.51 36.51
C ILE A 68 -5.88 27.19 37.22
N ILE A 69 -5.63 25.93 37.49
CA ILE A 69 -4.35 25.46 38.01
C ILE A 69 -3.76 24.52 37.01
N ARG A 70 -2.54 24.82 36.56
CA ARG A 70 -1.76 24.01 35.63
C ARG A 70 -0.86 23.06 36.39
N THR A 71 -1.15 21.79 36.29
CA THR A 71 -0.27 20.73 36.80
C THR A 71 0.53 20.13 35.62
N VAL A 72 1.61 19.39 35.91
CA VAL A 72 2.43 18.79 34.87
C VAL A 72 1.64 17.83 33.98
N LYS A 73 0.51 17.30 34.44
CA LYS A 73 -0.29 16.30 33.68
C LYS A 73 -1.55 16.93 33.05
N ASP A 74 -2.16 17.92 33.68
CA ASP A 74 -3.47 18.44 33.28
C ASP A 74 -3.70 19.88 33.78
N GLU A 75 -4.80 20.48 33.34
CA GLU A 75 -5.33 21.71 33.89
C GLU A 75 -6.53 21.37 34.82
N GLU A 76 -6.53 21.87 36.02
CA GLU A 76 -7.64 21.74 36.97
C GLU A 76 -8.34 23.09 37.15
N ILE A 77 -9.67 23.08 37.15
CA ILE A 77 -10.49 24.25 37.46
C ILE A 77 -11.04 24.06 38.87
N LEU A 78 -10.61 24.90 39.80
CA LEU A 78 -10.91 24.77 41.22
C LEU A 78 -11.41 26.09 41.81
N PRO A 79 -12.22 26.06 42.90
CA PRO A 79 -12.51 27.25 43.68
C PRO A 79 -11.22 27.86 44.24
N ILE A 80 -11.11 29.19 44.25
CA ILE A 80 -9.95 29.88 44.82
C ILE A 80 -9.70 29.53 46.29
N SER A 81 -10.75 29.18 47.01
CA SER A 81 -10.68 28.71 48.40
C SER A 81 -9.89 27.40 48.57
N ASP A 82 -9.78 26.63 47.49
CA ASP A 82 -9.18 25.31 47.52
C ASP A 82 -7.69 25.31 47.18
N ILE A 83 -7.10 26.49 47.01
CA ILE A 83 -5.68 26.68 46.80
C ILE A 83 -5.00 27.46 47.89
N VAL A 84 -3.71 27.28 48.05
CA VAL A 84 -2.83 28.07 48.92
C VAL A 84 -1.65 28.53 48.10
N PRO A 85 -1.44 29.85 47.93
CA PRO A 85 -0.22 30.35 47.29
C PRO A 85 1.00 30.01 48.13
N ILE A 86 2.07 29.54 47.44
CA ILE A 86 3.32 29.19 48.10
C ILE A 86 4.52 29.72 47.33
N GLU A 87 5.60 29.96 48.02
CA GLU A 87 6.96 30.01 47.45
C GLU A 87 7.54 28.60 47.56
N ALA A 88 7.83 28.01 46.38
CA ALA A 88 8.23 26.61 46.34
C ALA A 88 9.64 26.41 46.93
N SER A 89 9.82 25.33 47.66
CA SER A 89 11.15 24.85 48.07
C SER A 89 11.92 24.28 46.90
N ASP A 90 13.25 24.24 46.99
CA ASP A 90 14.11 23.61 46.02
C ASP A 90 13.72 22.14 45.74
N THR A 91 13.32 21.45 46.81
CA THR A 91 12.84 20.06 46.69
C THR A 91 11.60 19.97 45.77
N LEU A 92 10.62 20.85 45.93
CA LEU A 92 9.43 20.88 45.10
C LEU A 92 9.76 21.21 43.65
N VAL A 93 10.64 22.18 43.44
CA VAL A 93 11.08 22.56 42.08
C VAL A 93 11.81 21.41 41.40
N HIS A 94 12.72 20.73 42.09
CA HIS A 94 13.39 19.56 41.56
C HIS A 94 12.42 18.40 41.23
N HIS A 95 11.42 18.14 42.06
CA HIS A 95 10.36 17.17 41.74
C HIS A 95 9.57 17.56 40.51
N PHE A 96 9.29 18.82 40.29
CA PHE A 96 8.59 19.33 39.13
C PHE A 96 9.42 19.16 37.86
N VAL A 97 10.71 19.50 37.89
CA VAL A 97 11.62 19.29 36.76
C VAL A 97 11.73 17.80 36.39
N ASN A 98 11.84 16.92 37.39
CA ASN A 98 11.83 15.48 37.17
C ASN A 98 10.51 15.00 36.56
N ALA A 99 9.36 15.56 36.97
CA ALA A 99 8.07 15.23 36.35
C ALA A 99 8.00 15.67 34.88
N ILE A 100 8.56 16.84 34.54
CA ILE A 100 8.69 17.30 33.16
C ILE A 100 9.58 16.34 32.37
N ASN A 101 10.75 15.97 32.88
CA ASN A 101 11.67 15.02 32.24
C ASN A 101 11.02 13.65 31.95
N ASN A 102 10.11 13.20 32.80
CA ASN A 102 9.35 11.96 32.60
C ASN A 102 8.27 12.07 31.52
N LEU A 103 7.81 13.28 31.20
CA LEU A 103 6.85 13.51 30.11
C LEU A 103 7.52 13.71 28.75
N LEU A 104 8.77 14.15 28.72
CA LEU A 104 9.49 14.47 27.49
C LEU A 104 9.48 13.33 26.46
N PRO A 105 9.69 12.05 26.82
CA PRO A 105 9.67 10.95 25.85
C PRO A 105 8.33 10.75 25.14
N THR A 106 7.22 11.12 25.80
CA THR A 106 5.87 10.94 25.26
C THR A 106 5.32 12.20 24.58
N ALA A 107 5.82 13.37 24.93
CA ALA A 107 5.34 14.67 24.44
C ALA A 107 5.62 14.89 22.94
N GLN A 108 6.62 14.24 22.37
CA GLN A 108 6.99 14.35 20.97
C GLN A 108 5.91 13.86 20.00
N TYR A 109 4.98 13.01 20.45
CA TYR A 109 3.95 12.38 19.61
C TYR A 109 2.57 13.03 19.70
N SER A 110 2.38 13.98 20.60
CA SER A 110 1.10 14.65 20.83
C SER A 110 1.25 16.17 20.74
N GLY A 111 0.56 16.80 19.76
CA GLY A 111 0.59 18.25 19.59
C GLY A 111 0.18 19.03 20.87
N TYR A 112 -0.82 18.54 21.59
CA TYR A 112 -1.26 19.13 22.85
C TYR A 112 -0.20 18.97 23.94
N MET A 113 0.28 17.74 24.18
CA MET A 113 1.31 17.47 25.19
C MET A 113 2.62 18.20 24.89
N LEU A 114 2.99 18.30 23.63
CA LEU A 114 4.16 19.08 23.21
C LEU A 114 4.01 20.56 23.59
N SER A 115 2.83 21.14 23.40
CA SER A 115 2.55 22.53 23.79
C SER A 115 2.62 22.73 25.30
N VAL A 116 2.08 21.80 26.07
CA VAL A 116 2.14 21.79 27.52
C VAL A 116 3.59 21.71 28.03
N VAL A 117 4.35 20.78 27.49
CA VAL A 117 5.76 20.60 27.88
C VAL A 117 6.61 21.83 27.47
N LYS A 118 6.44 22.40 26.30
CA LYS A 118 7.12 23.64 25.89
C LYS A 118 6.80 24.79 26.84
N PHE A 119 5.56 24.90 27.26
CA PHE A 119 5.17 25.90 28.27
C PHE A 119 6.00 25.71 29.55
N TYR A 120 6.06 24.51 30.11
CA TYR A 120 6.81 24.26 31.35
C TYR A 120 8.32 24.40 31.20
N LEU A 121 8.88 24.03 30.07
CA LEU A 121 10.29 24.27 29.78
C LEU A 121 10.61 25.77 29.77
N ASN A 122 9.78 26.59 29.12
CA ASN A 122 9.94 28.01 29.08
C ASN A 122 9.79 28.60 30.51
N PHE A 123 8.84 28.07 31.32
CA PHE A 123 8.68 28.47 32.70
C PHE A 123 9.91 28.17 33.55
N VAL A 124 10.48 26.94 33.45
CA VAL A 124 11.71 26.56 34.15
C VAL A 124 12.87 27.43 33.74
N ASN A 125 13.11 27.59 32.42
CA ASN A 125 14.20 28.41 31.89
C ASN A 125 14.12 29.87 32.32
N TRP A 126 12.89 30.41 32.48
CA TRP A 126 12.67 31.78 32.92
C TRP A 126 12.80 31.94 34.45
N ARG A 127 12.23 31.00 35.21
CA ARG A 127 12.13 31.14 36.67
C ARG A 127 13.29 30.52 37.42
N TYR A 128 13.88 29.47 36.87
CA TYR A 128 14.94 28.65 37.45
C TYR A 128 16.04 28.31 36.40
N PRO A 129 16.73 29.36 35.93
CA PRO A 129 17.69 29.16 34.79
C PRO A 129 18.83 28.18 35.14
N GLU A 130 19.18 28.07 36.42
CA GLU A 130 20.19 27.15 36.94
C GLU A 130 19.82 25.66 36.77
N LEU A 131 18.50 25.37 36.59
CA LEU A 131 18.02 24.01 36.37
C LEU A 131 17.80 23.69 34.91
N SER A 132 18.04 24.64 34.01
CA SER A 132 17.83 24.44 32.54
C SER A 132 18.65 23.28 31.99
N GLU A 133 19.88 23.08 32.43
CA GLU A 133 20.76 22.01 32.03
C GLU A 133 20.33 20.63 32.51
N THR A 134 19.44 20.57 33.50
CA THR A 134 18.88 19.29 33.98
C THR A 134 17.70 18.79 33.16
N LEU A 135 17.18 19.60 32.24
CA LEU A 135 16.09 19.26 31.37
C LEU A 135 16.58 18.35 30.20
N ARG A 136 16.03 17.15 30.12
CA ARG A 136 16.39 16.16 29.09
C ARG A 136 15.56 16.35 27.82
N VAL A 137 15.70 17.53 27.20
CA VAL A 137 14.97 17.83 25.96
C VAL A 137 15.45 16.92 24.84
N PRO A 138 14.56 16.12 24.20
CA PRO A 138 14.95 15.35 23.05
C PRO A 138 15.35 16.26 21.88
N VAL A 139 16.46 15.93 21.23
CA VAL A 139 16.98 16.70 20.10
C VAL A 139 17.09 15.85 18.85
N CYS A 140 16.97 16.49 17.71
CA CYS A 140 17.21 15.85 16.43
C CYS A 140 18.66 15.38 16.34
N SER A 141 18.88 14.12 16.01
CA SER A 141 20.19 13.53 15.86
C SER A 141 21.03 14.16 14.75
N GLU A 142 20.38 14.82 13.78
CA GLU A 142 21.01 15.38 12.61
C GLU A 142 21.43 16.86 12.76
N CYS A 143 20.53 17.68 13.33
CA CYS A 143 20.75 19.13 13.44
C CYS A 143 20.71 19.67 14.87
N GLY A 144 20.43 18.85 15.87
CA GLY A 144 20.29 19.28 17.27
C GLY A 144 19.01 20.05 17.57
N ALA A 145 18.09 20.23 16.60
CA ALA A 145 16.84 20.94 16.85
C ALA A 145 16.01 20.23 17.93
N PRO A 146 15.43 20.99 18.90
CA PRO A 146 14.63 20.39 19.97
C PRO A 146 13.29 19.86 19.46
N PHE A 147 12.77 18.84 20.14
CA PHE A 147 11.47 18.21 19.87
C PHE A 147 11.33 17.66 18.45
N PRO A 148 12.20 16.74 18.03
CA PRO A 148 12.02 16.04 16.78
C PRO A 148 10.71 15.24 16.83
N ASN A 149 9.98 15.22 15.71
CA ASN A 149 8.63 14.67 15.64
C ASN A 149 8.58 13.33 14.90
N ARG A 150 9.73 12.78 14.50
CA ARG A 150 9.84 11.48 13.83
C ARG A 150 10.85 10.58 14.52
N THR A 151 10.65 9.29 14.33
CA THR A 151 11.63 8.26 14.69
C THR A 151 11.99 7.47 13.45
N LEU A 152 13.29 7.37 13.18
CA LEU A 152 13.82 6.58 12.08
C LEU A 152 14.90 5.63 12.63
N ASN A 153 14.70 4.33 12.49
CA ASN A 153 15.61 3.30 13.01
C ASN A 153 15.96 3.49 14.49
N GLY A 154 14.99 3.88 15.31
CA GLY A 154 15.19 4.15 16.75
C GLY A 154 15.81 5.52 17.07
N THR A 155 16.13 6.35 16.07
CA THR A 155 16.77 7.65 16.24
C THR A 155 15.77 8.78 16.01
N LEU A 156 15.82 9.81 16.84
CA LEU A 156 14.93 10.96 16.74
C LEU A 156 15.40 11.95 15.65
N ILE A 157 14.49 12.35 14.78
CA ILE A 157 14.77 13.26 13.66
C ILE A 157 13.64 14.28 13.48
N CYS A 158 13.95 15.54 13.16
CA CYS A 158 12.96 16.55 12.84
C CYS A 158 12.46 16.44 11.39
N ASP A 159 11.28 17.00 11.09
CA ASP A 159 10.69 16.99 9.74
C ASP A 159 11.61 17.58 8.68
N GLU A 160 12.30 18.67 9.00
CA GLU A 160 13.19 19.32 8.07
C GLU A 160 14.35 18.40 7.67
N CYS A 161 15.05 17.81 8.64
CA CYS A 161 16.12 16.85 8.37
C CYS A 161 15.61 15.60 7.66
N TYR A 162 14.44 15.10 8.05
CA TYR A 162 13.83 13.96 7.37
C TYR A 162 13.56 14.27 5.90
N ASN A 163 12.89 15.37 5.60
CA ASN A 163 12.52 15.73 4.22
C ASN A 163 13.73 16.06 3.35
N ASN A 164 14.79 16.64 3.93
CA ASN A 164 15.99 16.98 3.21
C ASN A 164 16.92 15.80 2.95
N ARG A 165 17.01 14.84 3.89
CA ARG A 165 18.01 13.77 3.85
C ARG A 165 17.45 12.40 3.51
N PHE A 166 16.15 12.18 3.71
CA PHE A 166 15.51 10.88 3.50
C PHE A 166 14.38 10.98 2.49
N THR A 167 14.10 9.86 1.87
CA THR A 167 12.95 9.67 0.97
C THR A 167 12.42 8.26 1.13
N ARG A 168 11.22 8.02 0.64
CA ARG A 168 10.71 6.66 0.51
C ARG A 168 11.15 6.10 -0.83
N CYS A 169 11.62 4.87 -0.81
CA CYS A 169 11.86 4.13 -2.05
C CYS A 169 10.53 4.01 -2.81
N ASP A 170 10.53 4.38 -4.08
CA ASP A 170 9.34 4.36 -4.93
C ASP A 170 8.79 2.94 -5.14
N ARG A 171 9.64 1.92 -4.98
CA ARG A 171 9.26 0.51 -5.15
C ARG A 171 8.81 -0.18 -3.85
N CYS A 172 9.68 -0.25 -2.84
CA CYS A 172 9.38 -1.00 -1.60
C CYS A 172 8.82 -0.14 -0.47
N GLY A 173 8.73 1.19 -0.65
CA GLY A 173 8.25 2.13 0.36
C GLY A 173 9.17 2.28 1.59
N ARG A 174 10.35 1.64 1.62
CA ARG A 174 11.34 1.76 2.69
C ARG A 174 11.89 3.19 2.70
N THR A 175 12.04 3.76 3.89
CA THR A 175 12.73 5.04 4.04
C THR A 175 14.24 4.82 3.99
N VAL A 176 14.91 5.54 3.10
CA VAL A 176 16.37 5.48 2.86
C VAL A 176 16.93 6.88 2.72
N ALA A 177 18.24 7.01 2.88
CA ALA A 177 18.90 8.29 2.61
C ALA A 177 18.78 8.65 1.11
N ARG A 178 18.50 9.92 0.81
CA ARG A 178 18.40 10.39 -0.60
C ARG A 178 19.69 10.16 -1.38
N SER A 179 20.85 10.24 -0.70
CA SER A 179 22.16 9.94 -1.29
C SER A 179 22.34 8.46 -1.68
N GLU A 180 21.50 7.56 -1.13
CA GLU A 180 21.55 6.13 -1.38
C GLU A 180 20.46 5.69 -2.38
N THR A 181 19.78 6.63 -3.03
CA THR A 181 18.77 6.31 -4.03
C THR A 181 19.33 6.40 -5.45
N ILE A 182 18.93 5.43 -6.26
CA ILE A 182 19.19 5.38 -7.70
C ILE A 182 17.84 5.49 -8.40
N ASN A 183 17.57 6.55 -9.14
CA ASN A 183 16.30 6.79 -9.83
C ASN A 183 15.06 6.67 -8.92
N GLY A 184 15.14 7.22 -7.69
CA GLY A 184 14.03 7.18 -6.73
C GLY A 184 13.90 5.88 -5.93
N CYS A 185 14.70 4.86 -6.23
CA CYS A 185 14.68 3.57 -5.53
C CYS A 185 15.89 3.41 -4.60
N CYS A 186 15.72 2.68 -3.49
CA CYS A 186 16.86 2.26 -2.68
C CYS A 186 17.78 1.34 -3.49
N GLU A 187 19.04 1.23 -3.07
CA GLU A 187 20.04 0.42 -3.76
C GLU A 187 19.56 -1.03 -4.00
N ASP A 188 18.99 -1.68 -3.01
CA ASP A 188 18.40 -3.02 -3.16
C ASP A 188 17.36 -3.07 -4.27
N CYS A 189 16.42 -2.11 -4.29
CA CYS A 189 15.38 -2.05 -5.30
C CYS A 189 15.89 -1.66 -6.68
N ALA A 190 16.88 -0.77 -6.74
CA ALA A 190 17.48 -0.34 -7.99
C ALA A 190 18.33 -1.45 -8.62
N LEU A 191 19.02 -2.25 -7.79
CA LEU A 191 19.95 -3.27 -8.25
C LEU A 191 19.35 -4.69 -8.27
N HIS A 192 18.27 -4.95 -7.50
CA HIS A 192 17.81 -6.31 -7.22
C HIS A 192 16.33 -6.57 -7.47
N HIS A 193 15.50 -5.56 -7.76
CA HIS A 193 14.08 -5.79 -8.06
C HIS A 193 13.82 -5.97 -9.55
N TRP A 194 14.02 -7.19 -9.98
CA TRP A 194 13.64 -7.67 -11.31
C TRP A 194 12.15 -8.10 -11.40
N ILE A 195 11.47 -8.21 -10.23
CA ILE A 195 10.05 -8.55 -10.11
C ILE A 195 9.31 -7.33 -9.57
N THR A 196 8.39 -6.78 -10.34
CA THR A 196 7.56 -5.64 -9.95
C THR A 196 6.50 -6.06 -8.93
N GLN A 197 6.04 -5.13 -8.12
CA GLN A 197 4.89 -5.39 -7.23
C GLN A 197 3.59 -5.18 -8.01
N TYR A 198 2.63 -6.07 -7.77
CA TYR A 198 1.31 -6.01 -8.42
C TYR A 198 0.72 -4.59 -8.38
N HIS A 199 0.35 -4.04 -9.54
CA HIS A 199 -0.14 -2.67 -9.75
C HIS A 199 0.79 -1.52 -9.28
N ARG A 200 2.03 -1.83 -8.91
CA ARG A 200 3.05 -0.82 -8.59
C ARG A 200 4.26 -1.04 -9.49
N ASP A 201 4.87 0.06 -9.91
CA ASP A 201 6.12 0.04 -10.68
C ASP A 201 6.03 -0.69 -12.02
N THR A 202 4.83 -0.78 -12.62
CA THR A 202 4.69 -1.31 -13.97
C THR A 202 5.45 -0.42 -14.96
N PRO A 203 6.23 -1.01 -15.88
CA PRO A 203 6.90 -0.23 -16.91
C PRO A 203 5.90 0.58 -17.74
N PRO A 204 6.30 1.75 -18.27
CA PRO A 204 5.47 2.45 -19.24
C PRO A 204 5.05 1.53 -20.38
N LEU A 205 3.81 1.69 -20.85
CA LEU A 205 3.32 0.94 -22.01
C LEU A 205 4.14 1.30 -23.25
N ASP A 206 4.64 0.25 -23.91
CA ASP A 206 5.32 0.34 -25.19
C ASP A 206 4.69 -0.67 -26.15
N PHE A 207 4.33 -0.25 -27.36
CA PHE A 207 3.59 -1.06 -28.32
C PHE A 207 4.53 -1.65 -29.36
N PHE A 208 4.46 -2.96 -29.58
CA PHE A 208 5.32 -3.71 -30.49
C PHE A 208 4.55 -4.22 -31.72
N GLY A 209 5.20 -4.14 -32.86
CA GLY A 209 4.56 -4.39 -34.16
C GLY A 209 3.86 -3.14 -34.69
N ASP A 210 3.59 -3.14 -36.00
CA ASP A 210 2.94 -2.02 -36.68
C ASP A 210 1.49 -2.34 -36.98
N THR A 211 0.56 -1.50 -36.52
CA THR A 211 -0.86 -1.58 -36.86
C THR A 211 -1.30 -0.30 -37.52
N HIS A 212 -1.23 -0.25 -38.83
CA HIS A 212 -1.79 0.86 -39.55
C HIS A 212 -3.30 0.95 -39.29
N ASN A 213 -3.73 2.04 -38.65
CA ASN A 213 -5.15 2.36 -38.40
C ASN A 213 -5.94 1.31 -37.58
N ASN A 214 -5.31 0.68 -36.57
CA ASN A 214 -5.92 -0.41 -35.80
C ASN A 214 -6.44 -1.58 -36.65
N ALA A 215 -5.69 -1.96 -37.68
CA ALA A 215 -6.09 -3.06 -38.58
C ALA A 215 -6.12 -4.41 -37.85
N VAL A 216 -5.22 -4.59 -36.88
CA VAL A 216 -5.10 -5.80 -36.04
C VAL A 216 -5.06 -5.40 -34.55
N PRO A 217 -5.46 -6.30 -33.63
CA PRO A 217 -5.37 -6.00 -32.20
C PRO A 217 -3.93 -6.08 -31.69
N TYR A 218 -3.64 -5.35 -30.62
CA TYR A 218 -2.48 -5.59 -29.78
C TYR A 218 -2.84 -6.60 -28.70
N LEU A 219 -2.02 -7.63 -28.54
CA LEU A 219 -2.16 -8.69 -27.54
C LEU A 219 -1.10 -8.50 -26.45
N GLY A 220 -1.51 -8.44 -25.20
CA GLY A 220 -0.65 -8.52 -24.02
C GLY A 220 -0.84 -9.86 -23.33
N VAL A 221 0.22 -10.44 -22.79
CA VAL A 221 0.15 -11.75 -22.14
C VAL A 221 0.64 -11.66 -20.70
N GLU A 222 -0.10 -12.28 -19.79
CA GLU A 222 0.32 -12.62 -18.44
C GLU A 222 0.48 -14.14 -18.39
N LEU A 223 1.71 -14.61 -18.18
CA LEU A 223 2.03 -16.04 -18.10
C LEU A 223 2.56 -16.38 -16.73
N GLU A 224 1.77 -17.09 -15.95
CA GLU A 224 2.11 -17.52 -14.60
C GLU A 224 3.03 -18.74 -14.62
N VAL A 225 4.04 -18.73 -13.73
CA VAL A 225 4.96 -19.84 -13.49
C VAL A 225 5.12 -20.06 -11.99
N ALA A 226 5.28 -21.33 -11.58
CA ALA A 226 5.37 -21.70 -10.16
C ALA A 226 6.43 -22.81 -9.92
N TYR A 227 6.66 -23.14 -8.66
CA TYR A 227 7.55 -24.16 -8.10
C TYR A 227 9.06 -23.85 -8.17
N GLY A 228 9.49 -22.78 -8.83
CA GLY A 228 10.88 -22.34 -8.84
C GLY A 228 11.16 -21.14 -7.93
N GLY A 229 10.18 -20.68 -7.15
CA GLY A 229 10.28 -19.52 -6.27
C GLY A 229 10.05 -18.18 -6.96
N GLU A 230 9.75 -17.14 -6.17
CA GLU A 230 9.78 -15.76 -6.64
C GLU A 230 11.22 -15.26 -6.65
N SER A 231 12.01 -15.67 -7.64
CA SER A 231 13.45 -15.49 -7.69
C SER A 231 13.89 -14.38 -8.65
N SER A 232 14.42 -13.29 -8.10
CA SER A 232 15.07 -12.22 -8.89
C SER A 232 16.28 -12.73 -9.69
N ASP A 233 16.97 -13.77 -9.22
CA ASP A 233 18.09 -14.38 -9.95
C ASP A 233 17.63 -15.10 -11.20
N THR A 234 16.48 -15.77 -11.15
CA THR A 234 15.83 -16.36 -12.31
C THR A 234 15.43 -15.28 -13.31
N VAL A 235 14.75 -14.25 -12.86
CA VAL A 235 14.27 -13.15 -13.71
C VAL A 235 15.44 -12.45 -14.40
N ARG A 236 16.57 -12.27 -13.70
CA ARG A 236 17.82 -11.73 -14.27
C ARG A 236 18.40 -12.60 -15.41
N GLN A 237 18.15 -13.90 -15.38
CA GLN A 237 18.58 -14.82 -16.44
C GLN A 237 17.62 -14.86 -17.63
N ILE A 238 16.30 -14.68 -17.43
CA ILE A 238 15.31 -14.81 -18.50
C ILE A 238 15.05 -13.50 -19.24
N LEU A 239 15.01 -12.34 -18.57
CA LEU A 239 14.67 -11.08 -19.24
C LEU A 239 15.65 -10.67 -20.35
N PRO A 240 16.98 -10.87 -20.25
CA PRO A 240 17.90 -10.58 -21.34
C PRO A 240 17.72 -11.45 -22.58
N LEU A 241 17.04 -12.61 -22.46
CA LEU A 241 16.78 -13.50 -23.59
C LEU A 241 15.71 -12.95 -24.55
N ILE A 242 14.82 -12.10 -24.04
CA ILE A 242 13.69 -11.58 -24.82
C ILE A 242 13.73 -10.06 -25.00
N ASN A 243 14.25 -9.31 -24.03
CA ASN A 243 14.37 -7.87 -24.09
C ASN A 243 15.60 -7.42 -24.91
N SER A 244 15.54 -6.23 -25.47
CA SER A 244 16.71 -5.54 -25.99
C SER A 244 17.24 -4.52 -24.96
N ARG A 245 18.42 -3.94 -25.20
CA ARG A 245 18.96 -2.87 -24.35
C ARG A 245 18.14 -1.57 -24.41
N GLU A 246 17.38 -1.38 -25.47
CA GLU A 246 16.68 -0.15 -25.78
C GLU A 246 15.18 -0.24 -25.44
N ARG A 247 14.61 -1.46 -25.50
CA ARG A 247 13.17 -1.66 -25.32
C ARG A 247 12.87 -2.88 -24.44
N LEU A 248 12.02 -2.65 -23.46
CA LEU A 248 11.54 -3.67 -22.53
C LEU A 248 10.25 -4.27 -23.09
N PHE A 249 10.34 -5.50 -23.64
CA PHE A 249 9.17 -6.21 -24.14
C PHE A 249 8.47 -7.06 -23.06
N MET A 250 9.24 -7.67 -22.15
CA MET A 250 8.71 -8.50 -21.07
C MET A 250 9.27 -8.05 -19.72
N TYR A 251 8.43 -8.08 -18.73
CA TYR A 251 8.81 -7.87 -17.31
C TYR A 251 8.14 -8.94 -16.45
N CYS A 252 8.58 -9.08 -15.20
CA CYS A 252 8.02 -10.02 -14.25
C CYS A 252 7.34 -9.28 -13.10
N SER A 253 6.24 -9.84 -12.59
CA SER A 253 5.47 -9.27 -11.48
C SER A 253 5.18 -10.30 -10.41
N HIS A 254 5.09 -9.84 -9.17
CA HIS A 254 4.53 -10.59 -8.07
C HIS A 254 3.04 -10.84 -8.31
N ASP A 255 2.58 -12.07 -8.08
CA ASP A 255 1.16 -12.41 -8.00
C ASP A 255 0.88 -13.17 -6.70
N SER A 256 0.03 -12.59 -5.86
CA SER A 256 -0.37 -13.17 -4.57
C SER A 256 -1.19 -14.47 -4.70
N SER A 257 -1.68 -14.82 -5.89
CA SER A 257 -2.36 -16.09 -6.16
C SER A 257 -1.38 -17.25 -6.33
N LEU A 258 -0.09 -16.95 -6.54
CA LEU A 258 1.00 -17.91 -6.70
C LEU A 258 1.73 -18.08 -5.36
N GLU A 259 1.72 -19.28 -4.81
CA GLU A 259 2.42 -19.57 -3.53
C GLU A 259 3.96 -19.56 -3.68
N ASP A 260 4.47 -19.88 -4.87
CA ASP A 260 5.91 -20.05 -5.12
C ASP A 260 6.25 -19.81 -6.60
N GLY A 261 6.07 -18.57 -7.06
CA GLY A 261 6.27 -18.22 -8.46
C GLY A 261 6.08 -16.73 -8.75
N PHE A 262 5.98 -16.40 -10.02
CA PHE A 262 5.75 -15.04 -10.50
C PHE A 262 5.05 -15.04 -11.87
N GLU A 263 4.54 -13.89 -12.28
CA GLU A 263 3.99 -13.67 -13.61
C GLU A 263 5.04 -13.10 -14.56
N ASN A 264 5.04 -13.61 -15.79
CA ASN A 264 5.76 -13.02 -16.92
C ASN A 264 4.75 -12.21 -17.74
N ILE A 265 4.93 -10.90 -17.79
CA ILE A 265 4.01 -9.97 -18.44
C ILE A 265 4.68 -9.38 -19.68
N THR A 266 4.02 -9.48 -20.84
CA THR A 266 4.50 -8.85 -22.05
C THR A 266 3.91 -7.47 -22.26
N GLN A 267 4.63 -6.61 -22.91
CA GLN A 267 4.07 -5.40 -23.51
C GLN A 267 3.06 -5.78 -24.63
N PRO A 268 2.08 -4.91 -24.92
CA PRO A 268 1.13 -5.16 -26.00
C PRO A 268 1.84 -5.25 -27.35
N ALA A 269 1.58 -6.32 -28.09
CA ALA A 269 2.18 -6.57 -29.39
C ALA A 269 1.18 -7.14 -30.40
N THR A 270 1.43 -6.93 -31.69
CA THR A 270 0.65 -7.60 -32.73
C THR A 270 0.95 -9.10 -32.75
N LEU A 271 0.02 -9.92 -33.25
CA LEU A 271 0.26 -11.36 -33.41
C LEU A 271 1.53 -11.62 -34.23
N GLU A 272 1.69 -10.91 -35.34
CA GLU A 272 2.88 -11.01 -36.19
C GLU A 272 4.19 -10.74 -35.43
N TYR A 273 4.19 -9.76 -34.54
CA TYR A 273 5.35 -9.50 -33.68
C TYR A 273 5.63 -10.66 -32.72
N HIS A 274 4.61 -11.19 -32.05
CA HIS A 274 4.74 -12.35 -31.18
C HIS A 274 5.34 -13.57 -31.93
N GLU A 275 4.87 -13.82 -33.15
CA GLU A 275 5.38 -14.88 -34.01
C GLU A 275 6.84 -14.63 -34.44
N SER A 276 7.18 -13.38 -34.75
CA SER A 276 8.54 -13.02 -35.20
C SER A 276 9.62 -13.23 -34.11
N ILE A 277 9.23 -13.30 -32.84
CA ILE A 277 10.13 -13.49 -31.69
C ILE A 277 9.98 -14.87 -31.03
N GLU A 278 9.42 -15.87 -31.72
CA GLU A 278 9.23 -17.22 -31.17
C GLU A 278 10.51 -17.82 -30.58
N ASP A 279 11.65 -17.61 -31.22
CA ASP A 279 12.93 -18.16 -30.74
C ASP A 279 13.35 -17.54 -29.41
N LYS A 280 13.00 -16.29 -29.16
CA LYS A 280 13.23 -15.66 -27.86
C LYS A 280 12.32 -16.25 -26.78
N TYR A 281 11.05 -16.48 -27.08
CA TYR A 281 10.14 -17.19 -26.19
C TYR A 281 10.62 -18.61 -25.89
N LYS A 282 11.08 -19.36 -26.90
CA LYS A 282 11.69 -20.70 -26.74
C LYS A 282 12.85 -20.66 -25.74
N ALA A 283 13.72 -19.65 -25.84
CA ALA A 283 14.86 -19.49 -24.95
C ALA A 283 14.42 -19.22 -23.53
N VAL A 284 13.43 -18.34 -23.31
CA VAL A 284 12.85 -18.06 -22.00
C VAL A 284 12.20 -19.32 -21.41
N PHE A 285 11.35 -20.00 -22.17
CA PHE A 285 10.64 -21.20 -21.70
C PHE A 285 11.60 -22.36 -21.41
N HIS A 286 12.66 -22.50 -22.20
CA HIS A 286 13.71 -23.47 -21.91
C HIS A 286 14.42 -23.15 -20.60
N LYS A 287 14.82 -21.89 -20.41
CA LYS A 287 15.51 -21.45 -19.18
C LYS A 287 14.61 -21.63 -17.94
N LEU A 288 13.33 -21.30 -18.02
CA LEU A 288 12.39 -21.52 -16.92
C LEU A 288 12.30 -23.01 -16.54
N ARG A 289 12.22 -23.91 -17.54
CA ARG A 289 12.23 -25.36 -17.28
C ARG A 289 13.54 -25.87 -16.71
N GLU A 290 14.69 -25.34 -17.15
CA GLU A 290 16.00 -25.67 -16.57
C GLU A 290 16.11 -25.28 -15.10
N LEU A 291 15.34 -24.27 -14.67
CA LEU A 291 15.27 -23.76 -13.31
C LEU A 291 14.06 -24.32 -12.54
N ASP A 292 13.50 -25.46 -12.99
CA ASP A 292 12.42 -26.23 -12.37
C ASP A 292 11.07 -25.51 -12.28
N TYR A 293 10.84 -24.43 -13.07
CA TYR A 293 9.53 -23.80 -13.14
C TYR A 293 8.56 -24.60 -14.00
N LEU A 294 7.34 -24.69 -13.51
CA LEU A 294 6.20 -25.23 -14.23
C LEU A 294 5.15 -24.16 -14.48
N SER A 295 4.34 -24.34 -15.50
CA SER A 295 3.19 -23.49 -15.80
C SER A 295 1.93 -24.33 -16.03
N HIS A 296 2.00 -25.46 -16.75
CA HIS A 296 0.84 -26.25 -17.12
C HIS A 296 0.42 -27.33 -16.11
N ASP A 297 1.34 -27.92 -15.36
CA ASP A 297 1.08 -28.98 -14.37
C ASP A 297 0.96 -28.44 -12.94
N THR A 298 0.45 -27.24 -12.81
CA THR A 298 0.23 -26.55 -11.55
C THR A 298 -1.25 -26.39 -11.26
N PRO A 299 -1.65 -26.30 -9.99
CA PRO A 299 -3.03 -26.01 -9.63
C PRO A 299 -3.44 -24.55 -9.85
N CYS A 300 -2.49 -23.63 -9.97
CA CYS A 300 -2.73 -22.19 -9.93
C CYS A 300 -2.42 -21.49 -11.26
N CYS A 301 -1.41 -21.94 -12.04
CA CYS A 301 -0.93 -21.18 -13.18
C CYS A 301 -1.91 -21.13 -14.36
N GLY A 302 -2.09 -19.93 -14.87
CA GLY A 302 -2.84 -19.58 -16.07
C GLY A 302 -1.99 -18.88 -17.12
N MET A 303 -2.61 -18.63 -18.25
CA MET A 303 -2.16 -17.72 -19.30
C MET A 303 -3.33 -16.80 -19.61
N HIS A 304 -3.18 -15.52 -19.31
CA HIS A 304 -4.18 -14.51 -19.60
C HIS A 304 -3.74 -13.72 -20.83
N VAL A 305 -4.68 -13.46 -21.72
CA VAL A 305 -4.40 -12.71 -22.93
C VAL A 305 -5.32 -11.50 -22.99
N HIS A 306 -4.73 -10.33 -22.95
CA HIS A 306 -5.40 -9.06 -23.08
C HIS A 306 -5.37 -8.57 -24.52
N PHE A 307 -6.41 -7.89 -24.97
CA PHE A 307 -6.35 -7.10 -26.17
C PHE A 307 -6.92 -5.70 -25.94
N ASN A 308 -6.45 -4.74 -26.72
CA ASN A 308 -6.82 -3.33 -26.58
C ASN A 308 -8.25 -3.07 -27.06
N ARG A 309 -9.08 -2.43 -26.23
CA ARG A 309 -10.48 -2.12 -26.54
C ARG A 309 -10.65 -1.18 -27.75
N ASN A 310 -9.70 -0.26 -27.97
CA ASN A 310 -9.74 0.66 -29.09
C ASN A 310 -9.51 -0.01 -30.48
N PHE A 311 -9.23 -1.31 -30.51
CA PHE A 311 -9.32 -2.12 -31.73
C PHE A 311 -10.76 -2.16 -32.27
N TYR A 312 -11.74 -2.12 -31.37
CA TYR A 312 -13.14 -1.89 -31.74
C TYR A 312 -13.41 -0.39 -31.90
N ALA A 313 -13.98 0.03 -33.00
CA ALA A 313 -14.41 1.41 -33.16
C ALA A 313 -15.43 1.78 -32.05
N HIS A 314 -15.29 2.93 -31.45
CA HIS A 314 -16.08 3.35 -30.27
C HIS A 314 -17.60 3.16 -30.44
N ASN A 315 -18.14 3.49 -31.62
CA ASN A 315 -19.55 3.32 -31.93
C ASN A 315 -19.99 1.86 -32.20
N ARG A 316 -19.07 0.90 -32.25
CA ARG A 316 -19.31 -0.52 -32.48
C ARG A 316 -18.81 -1.41 -31.35
N GLU A 317 -18.13 -0.86 -30.35
CA GLU A 317 -17.49 -1.62 -29.27
C GLU A 317 -18.46 -2.60 -28.61
N GLU A 318 -19.63 -2.12 -28.16
CA GLU A 318 -20.61 -2.96 -27.46
C GLU A 318 -21.10 -4.13 -28.33
N SER A 319 -21.35 -3.89 -29.61
CA SER A 319 -21.80 -4.95 -30.54
C SER A 319 -20.70 -5.97 -30.83
N CYS A 320 -19.43 -5.54 -30.88
CA CYS A 320 -18.30 -6.44 -31.02
C CYS A 320 -18.09 -7.30 -29.75
N ILE A 321 -18.19 -6.68 -28.58
CA ILE A 321 -18.14 -7.37 -27.29
C ILE A 321 -19.28 -8.40 -27.19
N ALA A 322 -20.48 -8.05 -27.62
CA ALA A 322 -21.62 -8.97 -27.61
C ALA A 322 -21.37 -10.21 -28.47
N ARG A 323 -20.82 -10.03 -29.67
CA ARG A 323 -20.43 -11.15 -30.54
C ARG A 323 -19.31 -12.01 -29.94
N LEU A 324 -18.33 -11.36 -29.30
CA LEU A 324 -17.27 -12.08 -28.60
C LEU A 324 -17.81 -12.92 -27.42
N CYS A 325 -18.69 -12.34 -26.59
CA CYS A 325 -19.37 -13.06 -25.51
C CYS A 325 -20.22 -14.22 -26.05
N PHE A 326 -20.92 -14.01 -27.18
CA PHE A 326 -21.68 -15.08 -27.82
C PHE A 326 -20.78 -16.21 -28.29
N MET A 327 -19.64 -15.94 -28.93
CA MET A 327 -18.67 -16.98 -29.33
C MET A 327 -18.15 -17.75 -28.12
N PHE A 328 -17.89 -17.10 -26.97
CA PHE A 328 -17.50 -17.77 -25.74
C PHE A 328 -18.55 -18.75 -25.24
N GLU A 329 -19.82 -18.38 -25.28
CA GLU A 329 -20.92 -19.25 -24.88
C GLU A 329 -21.17 -20.38 -25.87
N HIS A 330 -21.11 -20.05 -27.17
CA HIS A 330 -21.38 -20.98 -28.26
C HIS A 330 -20.29 -22.06 -28.37
N PHE A 331 -19.04 -21.67 -28.26
CA PHE A 331 -17.86 -22.55 -28.35
C PHE A 331 -17.32 -22.97 -26.98
N TRP A 332 -18.13 -22.91 -25.93
CA TRP A 332 -17.63 -23.18 -24.58
C TRP A 332 -16.93 -24.52 -24.42
N LYS A 333 -17.45 -25.58 -25.02
CA LYS A 333 -16.88 -26.93 -24.94
C LYS A 333 -15.52 -26.99 -25.67
N GLU A 334 -15.48 -26.46 -26.86
CA GLU A 334 -14.30 -26.39 -27.68
C GLU A 334 -13.20 -25.54 -27.03
N LEU A 335 -13.56 -24.39 -26.44
CA LEU A 335 -12.66 -23.53 -25.68
C LEU A 335 -12.11 -24.23 -24.42
N LEU A 336 -12.92 -25.02 -23.72
CA LEU A 336 -12.42 -25.83 -22.59
C LEU A 336 -11.40 -26.86 -23.02
N LEU A 337 -11.67 -27.59 -24.14
CA LEU A 337 -10.71 -28.55 -24.71
C LEU A 337 -9.44 -27.84 -25.15
N PHE A 338 -9.57 -26.79 -25.93
CA PHE A 338 -8.44 -26.00 -26.42
C PHE A 338 -7.56 -25.46 -25.30
N SER A 339 -8.19 -24.93 -24.23
CA SER A 339 -7.51 -24.38 -23.08
C SER A 339 -6.88 -25.44 -22.17
N ARG A 340 -7.20 -26.72 -22.36
CA ARG A 340 -6.79 -27.85 -21.50
C ARG A 340 -7.22 -27.68 -20.04
N ARG A 341 -8.26 -26.91 -19.78
CA ARG A 341 -8.87 -26.77 -18.46
C ARG A 341 -9.99 -27.78 -18.29
N VAL A 342 -9.63 -29.02 -17.95
CA VAL A 342 -10.61 -30.07 -17.70
C VAL A 342 -11.08 -30.03 -16.24
N ASN A 343 -12.35 -29.75 -16.06
CA ASN A 343 -13.25 -30.10 -14.94
C ASN A 343 -12.97 -29.74 -13.48
N LYS A 344 -11.82 -29.29 -13.02
CA LYS A 344 -11.65 -29.17 -11.54
C LYS A 344 -11.32 -27.77 -10.99
N LYS A 345 -10.97 -26.79 -11.82
CA LYS A 345 -10.53 -25.49 -11.29
C LYS A 345 -11.05 -24.29 -12.08
N MET A 346 -12.36 -24.25 -12.30
CA MET A 346 -13.05 -23.11 -12.95
C MET A 346 -13.35 -21.94 -12.00
N ARG A 347 -12.79 -21.94 -10.79
CA ARG A 347 -13.07 -20.89 -9.81
C ARG A 347 -12.66 -19.51 -10.30
N TYR A 348 -11.57 -19.44 -11.04
CA TYR A 348 -10.96 -18.20 -11.54
C TYR A 348 -11.17 -17.95 -13.05
N CYS A 349 -11.99 -18.79 -13.72
CA CYS A 349 -12.34 -18.63 -15.14
C CYS A 349 -13.76 -19.17 -15.40
N ARG A 350 -14.76 -18.65 -14.68
CA ARG A 350 -16.14 -19.10 -14.72
C ARG A 350 -16.76 -18.85 -16.09
N LYS A 351 -17.65 -19.77 -16.50
CA LYS A 351 -18.53 -19.54 -17.64
C LYS A 351 -19.45 -18.34 -17.40
N ILE A 352 -19.80 -17.62 -18.46
CA ILE A 352 -20.82 -16.57 -18.40
C ILE A 352 -22.19 -17.24 -18.18
N ASN A 353 -22.73 -17.14 -16.96
CA ASN A 353 -24.03 -17.73 -16.60
C ASN A 353 -25.18 -16.70 -16.61
N LEU A 354 -25.03 -15.64 -17.40
CA LEU A 354 -25.99 -14.56 -17.55
C LEU A 354 -26.32 -14.37 -19.03
N PRO A 355 -27.49 -13.83 -19.38
CA PRO A 355 -27.73 -13.33 -20.72
C PRO A 355 -26.64 -12.33 -21.13
N VAL A 356 -26.14 -12.42 -22.36
CA VAL A 356 -24.99 -11.63 -22.85
C VAL A 356 -25.15 -10.14 -22.58
N ASN A 357 -26.33 -9.59 -22.86
CA ASN A 357 -26.62 -8.17 -22.62
C ASN A 357 -26.56 -7.78 -21.13
N GLU A 358 -27.01 -8.67 -20.24
CA GLU A 358 -26.95 -8.45 -18.80
C GLU A 358 -25.50 -8.55 -18.30
N PHE A 359 -24.75 -9.53 -18.78
CA PHE A 359 -23.34 -9.68 -18.46
C PHE A 359 -22.55 -8.43 -18.85
N ILE A 360 -22.70 -7.95 -20.08
CA ILE A 360 -22.03 -6.72 -20.56
C ILE A 360 -22.43 -5.53 -19.68
N ARG A 361 -23.73 -5.31 -19.48
CA ARG A 361 -24.23 -4.19 -18.68
C ARG A 361 -23.64 -4.16 -17.27
N ARG A 362 -23.41 -5.31 -16.65
CA ARG A 362 -22.91 -5.40 -15.27
C ARG A 362 -21.39 -5.38 -15.16
N SER A 363 -20.68 -6.00 -16.11
CA SER A 363 -19.25 -6.26 -16.02
C SER A 363 -18.38 -5.29 -16.80
N ASN A 364 -18.93 -4.63 -17.84
CA ASN A 364 -18.15 -3.77 -18.72
C ASN A 364 -17.66 -2.54 -17.96
N ARG A 365 -16.32 -2.38 -17.86
CA ARG A 365 -15.63 -1.32 -17.10
C ARG A 365 -16.14 -1.18 -15.65
N SER A 366 -16.46 -2.30 -15.01
CA SER A 366 -17.03 -2.33 -13.66
C SER A 366 -15.96 -2.75 -12.63
N SER A 367 -15.79 -1.96 -11.58
CA SER A 367 -14.90 -2.26 -10.45
C SER A 367 -15.43 -3.33 -9.47
N GLY A 368 -16.52 -4.01 -9.80
CA GLY A 368 -17.11 -5.07 -8.95
C GLY A 368 -16.17 -6.26 -8.78
N HIS A 369 -16.07 -6.77 -7.55
CA HIS A 369 -15.07 -7.74 -7.13
C HIS A 369 -15.09 -9.11 -7.83
N ASP A 370 -16.15 -9.50 -8.54
CA ASP A 370 -16.30 -10.87 -9.07
C ASP A 370 -16.07 -10.99 -10.58
N TRP A 371 -15.98 -9.89 -11.34
CA TRP A 371 -15.95 -9.94 -12.80
C TRP A 371 -14.64 -10.47 -13.37
N HIS A 372 -13.52 -10.27 -12.67
CA HIS A 372 -12.23 -10.84 -13.06
C HIS A 372 -12.13 -12.36 -12.89
N TYR A 373 -13.13 -13.02 -12.27
CA TYR A 373 -13.17 -14.48 -12.18
C TYR A 373 -13.91 -15.15 -13.34
N TYR A 374 -14.36 -14.41 -14.32
CA TYR A 374 -14.95 -14.97 -15.54
C TYR A 374 -13.88 -15.30 -16.59
N ALA A 375 -14.18 -16.30 -17.44
CA ALA A 375 -13.29 -16.72 -18.52
C ALA A 375 -13.01 -15.61 -19.55
N LEU A 376 -13.94 -14.67 -19.68
CA LEU A 376 -13.80 -13.41 -20.39
C LEU A 376 -14.05 -12.27 -19.39
N ASN A 377 -13.03 -11.48 -19.11
CA ASN A 377 -13.10 -10.34 -18.20
C ASN A 377 -13.26 -9.03 -18.98
N LEU A 378 -14.37 -8.33 -18.72
CA LEU A 378 -14.70 -7.04 -19.32
C LEU A 378 -14.49 -5.86 -18.36
N SER A 379 -13.96 -6.09 -17.14
CA SER A 379 -13.91 -5.05 -16.12
C SER A 379 -12.78 -4.05 -16.32
N ASN A 380 -11.73 -4.40 -17.05
CA ASN A 380 -10.60 -3.51 -17.31
C ASN A 380 -11.02 -2.33 -18.20
N GLU A 381 -10.49 -1.13 -17.90
CA GLU A 381 -10.84 0.11 -18.63
C GLU A 381 -10.38 0.07 -20.08
N ASP A 382 -9.11 -0.30 -20.33
CA ASP A 382 -8.46 -0.21 -21.64
C ASP A 382 -8.37 -1.53 -22.40
N THR A 383 -8.59 -2.66 -21.73
CA THR A 383 -8.43 -4.00 -22.31
C THR A 383 -9.64 -4.90 -22.06
N ILE A 384 -9.74 -5.97 -22.84
CA ILE A 384 -10.57 -7.13 -22.56
C ILE A 384 -9.64 -8.32 -22.42
N GLU A 385 -9.89 -9.16 -21.42
CA GLU A 385 -8.98 -10.22 -21.01
C GLU A 385 -9.61 -11.62 -21.16
N PHE A 386 -8.89 -12.51 -21.83
CA PHE A 386 -9.20 -13.94 -21.91
C PHE A 386 -8.47 -14.66 -20.79
N ARG A 387 -9.18 -15.24 -19.84
CA ARG A 387 -8.64 -15.92 -18.65
C ARG A 387 -8.78 -17.45 -18.70
N ILE A 388 -9.36 -17.97 -19.75
CA ILE A 388 -9.70 -19.39 -19.84
C ILE A 388 -8.50 -20.30 -19.99
N PHE A 389 -7.37 -19.82 -20.50
CA PHE A 389 -6.25 -20.67 -20.88
C PHE A 389 -5.42 -21.12 -19.69
N ARG A 390 -5.02 -22.38 -19.70
CA ARG A 390 -4.04 -22.95 -18.78
C ARG A 390 -2.64 -22.45 -19.14
N GLY A 391 -1.80 -22.24 -18.15
CA GLY A 391 -0.43 -21.84 -18.35
C GLY A 391 0.35 -22.85 -19.21
N THR A 392 1.41 -22.39 -19.88
CA THR A 392 2.22 -23.24 -20.74
C THR A 392 3.63 -22.69 -20.95
N LEU A 393 4.62 -23.58 -20.93
CA LEU A 393 6.00 -23.32 -21.40
C LEU A 393 6.28 -24.03 -22.73
N ASN A 394 5.24 -24.43 -23.47
CA ASN A 394 5.35 -24.98 -24.80
C ASN A 394 5.03 -23.90 -25.84
N ILE A 395 5.98 -23.58 -26.69
CA ILE A 395 5.87 -22.49 -27.66
C ILE A 395 4.72 -22.66 -28.66
N ASN A 396 4.50 -23.88 -29.17
CA ASN A 396 3.41 -24.15 -30.12
C ASN A 396 2.04 -23.91 -29.45
N THR A 397 1.87 -24.33 -28.18
CA THR A 397 0.66 -24.07 -27.41
C THR A 397 0.48 -22.59 -27.14
N PHE A 398 1.57 -21.89 -26.79
CA PHE A 398 1.56 -20.47 -26.50
C PHE A 398 1.11 -19.64 -27.71
N ILE A 399 1.77 -19.83 -28.86
CA ILE A 399 1.41 -19.10 -30.09
C ILE A 399 0.04 -19.51 -30.61
N ALA A 400 -0.32 -20.81 -30.61
CA ALA A 400 -1.67 -21.22 -30.97
C ALA A 400 -2.76 -20.57 -30.12
N THR A 401 -2.47 -20.32 -28.85
CA THR A 401 -3.40 -19.56 -27.98
C THR A 401 -3.56 -18.10 -28.45
N LEU A 402 -2.48 -17.44 -28.80
CA LEU A 402 -2.52 -16.06 -29.34
C LEU A 402 -3.24 -15.99 -30.69
N GLU A 403 -2.98 -16.94 -31.59
CA GLU A 403 -3.66 -17.05 -32.90
C GLU A 403 -5.17 -17.21 -32.72
N LEU A 404 -5.62 -18.11 -31.80
CA LEU A 404 -7.04 -18.30 -31.52
C LEU A 404 -7.69 -17.02 -30.97
N VAL A 405 -7.05 -16.36 -29.97
CA VAL A 405 -7.55 -15.10 -29.41
C VAL A 405 -7.64 -14.04 -30.50
N ASN A 406 -6.59 -13.87 -31.29
CA ASN A 406 -6.58 -12.91 -32.41
C ASN A 406 -7.76 -13.15 -33.36
N ASN A 407 -7.99 -14.41 -33.79
CA ASN A 407 -9.06 -14.77 -34.68
C ASN A 407 -10.44 -14.50 -34.09
N MET A 408 -10.67 -14.85 -32.82
CA MET A 408 -11.93 -14.55 -32.13
C MET A 408 -12.17 -13.04 -32.05
N VAL A 409 -11.16 -12.24 -31.73
CA VAL A 409 -11.25 -10.79 -31.63
C VAL A 409 -11.50 -10.14 -32.99
N VAL A 410 -10.76 -10.53 -34.03
CA VAL A 410 -10.95 -10.03 -35.40
C VAL A 410 -12.33 -10.42 -35.94
N TYR A 411 -12.77 -11.67 -35.77
CA TYR A 411 -14.08 -12.12 -36.25
C TYR A 411 -15.22 -11.43 -35.51
N SER A 412 -15.08 -11.17 -34.20
CA SER A 412 -16.09 -10.40 -33.45
C SER A 412 -16.25 -8.95 -33.97
N ARG A 413 -15.21 -8.37 -34.56
CA ARG A 413 -15.27 -7.06 -35.21
C ARG A 413 -15.85 -7.13 -36.62
N ASP A 414 -15.38 -8.06 -37.42
CA ASP A 414 -15.53 -8.05 -38.88
C ASP A 414 -16.74 -8.84 -39.37
N LYS A 415 -17.15 -9.90 -38.67
CA LYS A 415 -18.32 -10.70 -39.05
C LYS A 415 -19.64 -10.11 -38.51
N SER A 416 -20.70 -10.36 -39.24
CA SER A 416 -22.08 -10.02 -38.82
C SER A 416 -22.57 -10.97 -37.69
N ASN A 417 -23.67 -10.60 -37.04
CA ASN A 417 -24.30 -11.45 -36.02
C ASN A 417 -24.76 -12.80 -36.62
N GLU A 418 -25.27 -12.80 -37.85
CA GLU A 418 -25.74 -13.97 -38.56
C GLU A 418 -24.58 -14.94 -38.88
N GLU A 419 -23.45 -14.43 -39.37
CA GLU A 419 -22.25 -15.21 -39.63
C GLU A 419 -21.72 -15.86 -38.34
N ILE A 420 -21.64 -15.12 -37.24
CA ILE A 420 -21.18 -15.63 -35.94
C ILE A 420 -22.13 -16.70 -35.39
N GLN A 421 -23.46 -16.53 -35.58
CA GLN A 421 -24.44 -17.49 -35.10
C GLN A 421 -24.36 -18.84 -35.79
N HIS A 422 -23.95 -18.88 -37.07
CA HIS A 422 -23.85 -20.09 -37.87
C HIS A 422 -22.42 -20.62 -38.00
N MET A 423 -21.45 -19.92 -37.40
CA MET A 423 -20.03 -20.26 -37.47
C MET A 423 -19.74 -21.55 -36.70
N ARG A 424 -18.84 -22.36 -37.21
CA ARG A 424 -18.28 -23.53 -36.52
C ARG A 424 -16.92 -23.18 -35.93
N PHE A 425 -16.51 -23.87 -34.90
CA PHE A 425 -15.24 -23.64 -34.19
C PHE A 425 -14.03 -23.82 -35.16
N GLU A 426 -14.10 -24.78 -36.06
CA GLU A 426 -13.06 -25.04 -37.03
C GLU A 426 -12.75 -23.84 -37.94
N GLU A 427 -13.67 -22.93 -38.13
CA GLU A 427 -13.46 -21.69 -38.90
C GLU A 427 -12.50 -20.71 -38.19
N LEU A 428 -12.32 -20.87 -36.88
CA LEU A 428 -11.30 -20.15 -36.14
C LEU A 428 -9.89 -20.73 -36.31
N LEU A 429 -9.77 -21.97 -36.80
CA LEU A 429 -8.52 -22.68 -36.99
C LEU A 429 -7.88 -22.35 -38.37
N THR A 430 -7.45 -21.11 -38.53
CA THR A 430 -7.01 -20.56 -39.80
C THR A 430 -5.62 -21.01 -40.25
N THR A 431 -4.75 -21.39 -39.30
CA THR A 431 -3.35 -21.79 -39.55
C THR A 431 -3.15 -23.30 -39.38
N ASP A 432 -2.08 -23.85 -39.97
CA ASP A 432 -1.70 -25.24 -39.76
C ASP A 432 -1.38 -25.51 -38.27
N ARG A 433 -0.70 -24.58 -37.61
CA ARG A 433 -0.43 -24.66 -36.16
C ARG A 433 -1.70 -24.83 -35.32
N LEU A 434 -2.74 -24.04 -35.58
CA LEU A 434 -4.02 -24.14 -34.87
C LEU A 434 -4.68 -25.48 -35.12
N ARG A 435 -4.66 -25.97 -36.40
CA ARG A 435 -5.23 -27.29 -36.75
C ARG A 435 -4.49 -28.43 -36.08
N GLU A 436 -3.17 -28.45 -36.17
CA GLU A 436 -2.34 -29.46 -35.50
C GLU A 436 -2.50 -29.49 -34.01
N TYR A 437 -2.56 -28.28 -33.38
CA TYR A 437 -2.80 -28.17 -31.96
C TYR A 437 -4.20 -28.67 -31.56
N TRP A 438 -5.23 -28.31 -32.32
CA TRP A 438 -6.60 -28.75 -32.10
C TRP A 438 -6.73 -30.27 -32.23
N ASP A 439 -6.18 -30.86 -33.27
CA ASP A 439 -6.12 -32.30 -33.50
C ASP A 439 -5.47 -33.02 -32.31
N LYS A 440 -4.36 -32.48 -31.82
CA LYS A 440 -3.65 -33.05 -30.67
C LYS A 440 -4.52 -33.05 -29.39
N VAL A 441 -5.16 -31.94 -29.04
CA VAL A 441 -5.97 -31.85 -27.80
C VAL A 441 -7.25 -32.66 -27.88
N THR A 442 -7.84 -32.81 -29.06
CA THR A 442 -9.07 -33.60 -29.26
C THR A 442 -8.82 -35.11 -29.32
N HIS A 443 -7.61 -35.57 -29.73
CA HIS A 443 -7.23 -36.99 -29.72
C HIS A 443 -6.90 -37.51 -28.32
N VAL A 444 -6.24 -36.69 -27.49
CA VAL A 444 -5.92 -37.06 -26.09
C VAL A 444 -7.19 -37.29 -25.26
N ASP A 445 -8.26 -36.55 -25.54
CA ASP A 445 -9.53 -36.69 -24.81
C ASP A 445 -10.34 -37.96 -25.21
N LYS A 446 -9.95 -38.60 -26.32
CA LYS A 446 -10.59 -39.87 -26.76
C LYS A 446 -9.96 -41.12 -26.15
N GLU A 447 -8.76 -40.98 -25.53
CA GLU A 447 -8.03 -42.05 -24.87
C GLU A 447 -8.19 -42.08 -23.34
N MET A 448 -8.84 -41.07 -22.75
CA MET A 448 -9.22 -41.03 -21.33
C MET A 448 -10.71 -41.41 -21.11
#